data_4fc90ba76b7eaf2f12125ae7a2ebd6e3
#
_entry.id   4fc90ba76b7eaf2f12125ae7a2ebd6e3
#
_cell.length_a   1.000
_cell.length_b   1.000
_cell.length_c   1.000
_cell.angle_alpha   90.00
_cell.angle_beta   90.00
_cell.angle_gamma   90.00
#
_symmetry.space_group_name_H-M   'P 1'
#
loop_
_entity.id
_entity.type
_entity.pdbx_description
1 polymer ?
#
loop_
_entity_poly.entity_id
_entity_poly.type
_entity_poly.pdbx_seq_one_letter_code
_entity_poly.pdbx_strand_id
1 'polypeptide(L)'
;MKYLLAGLCFSVLLLSCSKEEVEPDFTGNKNREQGIFKVLTGDSVMEMNGDIVTATLTHFNDITAAFPTVRRINMLECPGSDDDETNVKIGRIVYSKNMHIHINDNGFAASGAVDFFLAGTKRTKGSNTNLGVHSWEDGNGTEGKDLPMNHPDHDLFLDYYVSIGMNSSDASDFYFFTLNAAPSSSIHWMTATEITQYNMLTN
;
A
#
# COMPACT_ATOMS: atom_id res chain seq x y z
N MET A 1 64.88 32.01 62.78
CA MET A 1 64.01 32.69 61.88
C MET A 1 63.37 31.67 60.99
N LYS A 2 62.10 31.30 61.24
CA LYS A 2 61.34 30.30 60.49
C LYS A 2 60.26 31.06 59.76
N TYR A 3 60.27 30.98 58.45
CA TYR A 3 59.19 31.50 57.61
C TYR A 3 58.20 30.39 57.30
N LEU A 4 56.97 30.57 57.75
CA LEU A 4 55.81 29.75 57.40
C LEU A 4 55.27 30.26 56.09
N LEU A 5 55.26 29.38 55.03
CA LEU A 5 54.48 29.64 53.81
C LEU A 5 53.13 29.01 53.98
N ALA A 6 52.08 29.83 53.98
CA ALA A 6 50.70 29.39 53.92
C ALA A 6 50.32 29.16 52.41
N GLY A 7 50.08 27.89 52.07
CA GLY A 7 49.56 27.53 50.76
C GLY A 7 48.05 27.77 50.69
N LEU A 8 47.63 28.65 49.80
CA LEU A 8 46.22 28.92 49.48
C LEU A 8 45.71 27.90 48.44
N CYS A 9 44.91 26.95 48.88
CA CYS A 9 44.24 25.99 48.02
C CYS A 9 43.03 26.69 47.36
N PHE A 10 43.15 26.94 46.05
CA PHE A 10 42.06 27.48 45.25
C PHE A 10 41.22 26.32 44.69
N SER A 11 40.09 26.04 45.31
CA SER A 11 39.14 25.03 44.83
C SER A 11 38.33 25.61 43.68
N VAL A 12 38.65 25.16 42.46
CA VAL A 12 37.85 25.49 41.28
C VAL A 12 36.64 24.57 41.29
N LEU A 13 35.47 25.08 41.59
CA LEU A 13 34.17 24.45 41.40
C LEU A 13 33.85 24.48 39.88
N LEU A 14 34.03 23.35 39.22
CA LEU A 14 33.49 23.14 37.88
C LEU A 14 31.99 22.96 38.00
N LEU A 15 31.20 24.00 37.72
CA LEU A 15 29.78 23.84 37.41
C LEU A 15 29.66 23.10 36.07
N SER A 16 29.42 21.78 36.14
CA SER A 16 28.96 21.00 35.02
C SER A 16 27.52 21.41 34.73
N CYS A 17 27.31 22.26 33.73
CA CYS A 17 26.01 22.49 33.14
C CYS A 17 25.68 21.28 32.26
N SER A 18 25.03 20.28 32.84
CA SER A 18 24.37 19.24 32.03
C SER A 18 23.21 19.94 31.30
N LYS A 19 23.38 20.19 29.99
CA LYS A 19 22.22 20.39 29.12
C LYS A 19 21.46 19.09 29.17
N GLU A 20 20.32 19.04 29.84
CA GLU A 20 19.29 18.08 29.56
C GLU A 20 18.92 18.28 28.08
N GLU A 21 19.36 17.36 27.21
CA GLU A 21 18.76 17.20 25.90
C GLU A 21 17.31 16.78 26.17
N VAL A 22 16.39 17.73 26.05
CA VAL A 22 14.97 17.46 26.03
C VAL A 22 14.74 16.67 24.73
N GLU A 23 14.67 15.34 24.86
CA GLU A 23 14.16 14.50 23.79
C GLU A 23 12.82 15.09 23.35
N PRO A 24 12.62 15.37 22.04
CA PRO A 24 11.35 15.88 21.58
C PRO A 24 10.26 14.88 21.95
N ASP A 25 9.30 15.34 22.75
CA ASP A 25 8.11 14.59 23.11
C ASP A 25 7.29 14.32 21.84
N PHE A 26 7.52 13.16 21.21
CA PHE A 26 6.78 12.65 20.08
C PHE A 26 5.41 12.05 20.48
N THR A 27 4.84 12.44 21.60
CA THR A 27 3.43 12.15 21.91
C THR A 27 2.46 13.06 21.13
N GLY A 28 2.95 13.76 20.11
CA GLY A 28 2.12 14.46 19.14
C GLY A 28 1.11 13.49 18.53
N ASN A 29 -0.17 13.79 18.69
CA ASN A 29 -1.31 13.01 18.19
C ASN A 29 -1.16 12.83 16.66
N LYS A 30 -0.49 11.75 16.25
CA LYS A 30 -0.26 11.44 14.83
C LYS A 30 -1.60 11.31 14.15
N ASN A 31 -1.81 12.04 13.06
CA ASN A 31 -3.02 11.86 12.27
C ASN A 31 -3.06 10.42 11.73
N ARG A 32 -4.04 9.65 12.18
CA ARG A 32 -4.23 8.25 11.81
C ARG A 32 -4.97 8.07 10.49
N GLU A 33 -5.45 9.15 9.89
CA GLU A 33 -6.25 9.12 8.67
C GLU A 33 -5.60 9.99 7.59
N GLN A 34 -5.39 9.41 6.40
CA GLN A 34 -4.85 10.07 5.21
C GLN A 34 -5.57 9.53 3.96
N GLY A 35 -6.42 10.36 3.37
CA GLY A 35 -7.22 9.94 2.22
C GLY A 35 -8.07 8.70 2.55
N ILE A 36 -7.86 7.63 1.77
CA ILE A 36 -8.57 6.35 1.93
C ILE A 36 -7.97 5.44 3.01
N PHE A 37 -6.91 5.86 3.68
CA PHE A 37 -6.18 5.06 4.67
C PHE A 37 -6.45 5.50 6.10
N LYS A 38 -6.61 4.53 7.00
CA LYS A 38 -6.78 4.72 8.44
C LYS A 38 -5.98 3.70 9.23
N VAL A 39 -5.02 4.14 10.04
CA VAL A 39 -4.23 3.25 10.92
C VAL A 39 -5.03 2.92 12.17
N LEU A 40 -5.16 1.63 12.46
CA LEU A 40 -5.85 1.12 13.64
C LEU A 40 -4.97 1.22 14.89
N THR A 41 -5.60 1.13 16.05
CA THR A 41 -4.89 1.06 17.33
C THR A 41 -3.90 -0.11 17.34
N GLY A 42 -2.68 0.13 17.82
CA GLY A 42 -1.59 -0.86 17.79
C GLY A 42 -0.64 -0.70 16.61
N ASP A 43 -0.89 0.28 15.71
CA ASP A 43 0.03 0.81 14.68
C ASP A 43 0.60 -0.21 13.67
N SER A 44 0.04 -1.41 13.61
CA SER A 44 0.52 -2.49 12.72
C SER A 44 -0.42 -2.80 11.55
N VAL A 45 -1.65 -2.31 11.61
CA VAL A 45 -2.71 -2.52 10.62
C VAL A 45 -3.29 -1.19 10.20
N MET A 46 -3.51 -1.01 8.92
CA MET A 46 -4.33 0.09 8.40
C MET A 46 -5.52 -0.46 7.58
N GLU A 47 -6.61 0.24 7.62
CA GLU A 47 -7.75 0.06 6.72
C GLU A 47 -7.56 0.89 5.46
N MET A 48 -8.12 0.40 4.36
CA MET A 48 -8.25 1.10 3.08
C MET A 48 -9.71 1.05 2.64
N ASN A 49 -10.30 2.21 2.37
CA ASN A 49 -11.70 2.34 2.00
C ASN A 49 -11.92 3.48 1.00
N GLY A 50 -12.27 3.16 -0.24
CA GLY A 50 -12.51 4.14 -1.31
C GLY A 50 -11.64 3.93 -2.55
N ASP A 51 -11.72 4.90 -3.49
CA ASP A 51 -11.06 4.87 -4.78
C ASP A 51 -9.60 5.33 -4.70
N ILE A 52 -8.75 4.71 -5.52
CA ILE A 52 -7.35 5.09 -5.68
C ILE A 52 -7.28 6.25 -6.68
N VAL A 53 -6.90 7.43 -6.19
CA VAL A 53 -6.75 8.65 -7.00
C VAL A 53 -5.30 9.14 -6.95
N THR A 54 -4.93 10.13 -7.77
CA THR A 54 -3.55 10.66 -7.84
C THR A 54 -2.96 11.04 -6.47
N ALA A 55 -3.78 11.61 -5.57
CA ALA A 55 -3.32 11.97 -4.22
C ALA A 55 -3.01 10.77 -3.32
N THR A 56 -3.49 9.58 -3.66
CA THR A 56 -3.37 8.38 -2.83
C THR A 56 -1.92 7.98 -2.59
N LEU A 57 -1.02 8.21 -3.56
CA LEU A 57 0.42 7.93 -3.38
C LEU A 57 1.04 8.80 -2.27
N THR A 58 0.71 10.08 -2.25
CA THR A 58 1.18 10.99 -1.18
C THR A 58 0.61 10.56 0.17
N HIS A 59 -0.68 10.30 0.25
CA HIS A 59 -1.33 9.84 1.47
C HIS A 59 -0.74 8.52 2.00
N PHE A 60 -0.44 7.57 1.11
CA PHE A 60 0.20 6.31 1.47
C PHE A 60 1.61 6.51 2.03
N ASN A 61 2.41 7.35 1.38
CA ASN A 61 3.77 7.64 1.84
C ASN A 61 3.76 8.33 3.19
N ASP A 62 2.92 9.35 3.38
CA ASP A 62 2.82 10.11 4.62
C ASP A 62 2.38 9.23 5.80
N ILE A 63 1.32 8.41 5.59
CA ILE A 63 0.80 7.55 6.66
C ILE A 63 1.79 6.43 7.01
N THR A 64 2.48 5.83 6.02
CA THR A 64 3.47 4.78 6.29
C THR A 64 4.77 5.33 6.86
N ALA A 65 5.12 6.59 6.60
CA ALA A 65 6.21 7.28 7.27
C ALA A 65 5.87 7.59 8.75
N ALA A 66 4.64 8.04 9.01
CA ALA A 66 4.16 8.31 10.37
C ALA A 66 3.99 7.02 11.19
N PHE A 67 3.61 5.90 10.57
CA PHE A 67 3.38 4.59 11.20
C PHE A 67 4.23 3.50 10.55
N PRO A 68 5.54 3.49 10.77
CA PRO A 68 6.46 2.58 10.07
C PRO A 68 6.32 1.11 10.48
N THR A 69 5.50 0.81 11.49
CA THR A 69 5.20 -0.55 11.95
C THR A 69 4.01 -1.19 11.23
N VAL A 70 3.29 -0.45 10.39
CA VAL A 70 2.20 -1.01 9.58
C VAL A 70 2.76 -2.07 8.64
N ARG A 71 2.15 -3.27 8.69
CA ARG A 71 2.52 -4.43 7.85
C ARG A 71 1.32 -5.09 7.19
N ARG A 72 0.11 -4.65 7.53
CA ARG A 72 -1.12 -5.20 6.97
C ARG A 72 -2.07 -4.09 6.55
N ILE A 73 -2.68 -4.28 5.40
CA ILE A 73 -3.76 -3.44 4.86
C ILE A 73 -5.03 -4.27 4.87
N ASN A 74 -6.07 -3.78 5.52
CA ASN A 74 -7.41 -4.33 5.47
C ASN A 74 -8.23 -3.52 4.47
N MET A 75 -8.56 -4.11 3.33
CA MET A 75 -9.45 -3.50 2.32
C MET A 75 -10.90 -3.67 2.76
N LEU A 76 -11.67 -2.59 2.72
CA LEU A 76 -13.11 -2.58 3.01
C LEU A 76 -13.88 -2.53 1.70
N GLU A 77 -14.31 -1.37 1.26
CA GLU A 77 -14.98 -1.15 -0.03
C GLU A 77 -14.02 -0.38 -0.93
N CYS A 78 -13.43 -1.06 -1.90
CA CYS A 78 -12.41 -0.51 -2.79
C CYS A 78 -12.87 -0.68 -4.25
N PRO A 79 -13.57 0.33 -4.81
CA PRO A 79 -14.19 0.22 -6.14
C PRO A 79 -13.19 0.17 -7.31
N GLY A 80 -12.02 0.81 -7.17
CA GLY A 80 -11.03 0.80 -8.23
C GLY A 80 -9.99 1.89 -8.16
N SER A 81 -9.46 2.27 -9.31
CA SER A 81 -8.53 3.38 -9.49
C SER A 81 -8.99 4.32 -10.58
N ASP A 82 -8.90 5.62 -10.32
CA ASP A 82 -9.05 6.69 -11.31
C ASP A 82 -7.67 7.08 -11.90
N ASP A 83 -6.58 6.57 -11.31
CA ASP A 83 -5.21 6.83 -11.73
C ASP A 83 -4.39 5.53 -11.60
N ASP A 84 -4.33 4.79 -12.69
CA ASP A 84 -3.67 3.48 -12.75
C ASP A 84 -2.16 3.59 -12.56
N GLU A 85 -1.52 4.67 -13.03
CA GLU A 85 -0.10 4.88 -12.75
C GLU A 85 0.19 5.04 -11.26
N THR A 86 -0.65 5.79 -10.56
CA THR A 86 -0.57 5.93 -9.11
C THR A 86 -0.81 4.60 -8.43
N ASN A 87 -1.82 3.84 -8.87
CA ASN A 87 -2.14 2.53 -8.33
C ASN A 87 -0.95 1.57 -8.41
N VAL A 88 -0.36 1.38 -9.60
CA VAL A 88 0.78 0.46 -9.77
C VAL A 88 2.04 0.93 -9.02
N LYS A 89 2.25 2.26 -8.88
CA LYS A 89 3.34 2.80 -8.05
C LYS A 89 3.19 2.42 -6.59
N ILE A 90 2.00 2.60 -6.02
CA ILE A 90 1.72 2.23 -4.62
C ILE A 90 1.83 0.70 -4.45
N GLY A 91 1.29 -0.08 -5.38
CA GLY A 91 1.37 -1.54 -5.37
C GLY A 91 2.82 -2.03 -5.30
N ARG A 92 3.73 -1.48 -6.11
CA ARG A 92 5.17 -1.80 -6.04
C ARG A 92 5.77 -1.48 -4.67
N ILE A 93 5.36 -0.38 -4.03
CA ILE A 93 5.82 -0.03 -2.67
C ILE A 93 5.29 -1.03 -1.65
N VAL A 94 4.01 -1.40 -1.72
CA VAL A 94 3.37 -2.40 -0.87
C VAL A 94 4.12 -3.73 -0.95
N TYR A 95 4.40 -4.20 -2.17
CA TYR A 95 5.16 -5.42 -2.42
C TYR A 95 6.58 -5.35 -1.84
N SER A 96 7.31 -4.25 -2.13
CA SER A 96 8.69 -4.05 -1.64
C SER A 96 8.78 -3.97 -0.12
N LYS A 97 7.74 -3.46 0.54
CA LYS A 97 7.63 -3.42 2.02
C LYS A 97 7.18 -4.75 2.62
N ASN A 98 6.96 -5.78 1.80
CA ASN A 98 6.48 -7.10 2.23
C ASN A 98 5.18 -7.01 3.05
N MET A 99 4.23 -6.19 2.59
CA MET A 99 2.98 -5.97 3.31
C MET A 99 1.96 -7.07 2.99
N HIS A 100 1.12 -7.38 3.97
CA HIS A 100 -0.01 -8.29 3.79
C HIS A 100 -1.26 -7.50 3.42
N ILE A 101 -2.09 -8.04 2.54
CA ILE A 101 -3.40 -7.47 2.23
C ILE A 101 -4.50 -8.48 2.58
N HIS A 102 -5.55 -7.96 3.17
CA HIS A 102 -6.73 -8.73 3.54
C HIS A 102 -7.99 -7.98 3.13
N ILE A 103 -8.91 -8.63 2.46
CA ILE A 103 -10.25 -8.07 2.24
C ILE A 103 -11.11 -8.46 3.44
N ASN A 104 -11.62 -7.48 4.18
CA ASN A 104 -12.44 -7.70 5.37
C ASN A 104 -13.76 -8.40 5.03
N ASP A 105 -14.40 -9.02 6.02
CA ASP A 105 -15.73 -9.59 5.87
C ASP A 105 -16.71 -8.56 5.26
N ASN A 106 -17.49 -9.00 4.28
CA ASN A 106 -18.41 -8.21 3.47
C ASN A 106 -17.74 -7.10 2.63
N GLY A 107 -16.41 -7.05 2.58
CA GLY A 107 -15.66 -6.12 1.74
C GLY A 107 -15.52 -6.59 0.29
N PHE A 108 -15.04 -5.68 -0.54
CA PHE A 108 -14.73 -6.00 -1.93
C PHE A 108 -13.53 -5.22 -2.46
N ALA A 109 -12.91 -5.75 -3.50
CA ALA A 109 -11.99 -5.03 -4.37
C ALA A 109 -12.45 -5.19 -5.81
N ALA A 110 -12.54 -4.12 -6.57
CA ALA A 110 -12.93 -4.15 -7.97
C ALA A 110 -11.96 -3.32 -8.84
N SER A 111 -11.89 -3.62 -10.15
CA SER A 111 -11.05 -2.87 -11.08
C SER A 111 -9.60 -2.76 -10.58
N GLY A 112 -8.98 -1.59 -10.66
CA GLY A 112 -7.62 -1.35 -10.18
C GLY A 112 -7.37 -1.69 -8.71
N ALA A 113 -8.41 -1.78 -7.87
CA ALA A 113 -8.23 -2.26 -6.49
C ALA A 113 -7.91 -3.77 -6.42
N VAL A 114 -8.22 -4.55 -7.46
CA VAL A 114 -7.75 -5.95 -7.59
C VAL A 114 -6.26 -5.97 -7.89
N ASP A 115 -5.77 -5.06 -8.74
CA ASP A 115 -4.34 -4.93 -9.01
C ASP A 115 -3.58 -4.56 -7.73
N PHE A 116 -4.12 -3.62 -6.95
CA PHE A 116 -3.56 -3.28 -5.64
C PHE A 116 -3.56 -4.48 -4.69
N PHE A 117 -4.65 -5.26 -4.64
CA PHE A 117 -4.73 -6.47 -3.80
C PHE A 117 -3.62 -7.47 -4.13
N LEU A 118 -3.29 -7.63 -5.41
CA LEU A 118 -2.23 -8.54 -5.87
C LEU A 118 -0.84 -8.16 -5.39
N ALA A 119 -0.61 -6.89 -5.01
CA ALA A 119 0.65 -6.43 -4.44
C ALA A 119 0.96 -7.02 -3.05
N GLY A 120 -0.04 -7.55 -2.36
CA GLY A 120 0.16 -8.19 -1.06
C GLY A 120 1.02 -9.45 -1.18
N THR A 121 2.12 -9.52 -0.43
CA THR A 121 2.94 -10.73 -0.36
C THR A 121 2.25 -11.87 0.38
N LYS A 122 1.31 -11.54 1.25
CA LYS A 122 0.29 -12.44 1.77
C LYS A 122 -1.08 -11.84 1.47
N ARG A 123 -1.93 -12.60 0.79
CA ARG A 123 -3.26 -12.20 0.37
C ARG A 123 -4.31 -13.13 0.94
N THR A 124 -5.26 -12.56 1.67
CA THR A 124 -6.36 -13.31 2.29
C THR A 124 -7.66 -12.54 2.15
N LYS A 125 -8.77 -13.23 2.33
CA LYS A 125 -10.08 -12.61 2.34
C LYS A 125 -10.97 -13.19 3.43
N GLY A 126 -11.89 -12.39 3.91
CA GLY A 126 -12.94 -12.78 4.85
C GLY A 126 -14.13 -13.45 4.16
N SER A 127 -15.20 -13.56 4.91
CA SER A 127 -16.48 -14.11 4.45
C SER A 127 -17.25 -13.07 3.62
N ASN A 128 -18.04 -13.54 2.63
CA ASN A 128 -18.90 -12.69 1.79
C ASN A 128 -18.11 -11.57 1.07
N THR A 129 -16.91 -11.86 0.64
CA THR A 129 -16.03 -10.91 -0.06
C THR A 129 -16.04 -11.16 -1.55
N ASN A 130 -15.87 -10.10 -2.34
CA ASN A 130 -15.86 -10.16 -3.78
C ASN A 130 -14.58 -9.55 -4.37
N LEU A 131 -14.11 -10.16 -5.47
CA LEU A 131 -13.08 -9.63 -6.35
C LEU A 131 -13.72 -9.40 -7.71
N GLY A 132 -13.66 -8.17 -8.24
CA GLY A 132 -14.34 -7.80 -9.46
C GLY A 132 -13.38 -7.27 -10.51
N VAL A 133 -13.49 -7.77 -11.74
CA VAL A 133 -12.60 -7.40 -12.84
C VAL A 133 -13.40 -6.97 -14.07
N HIS A 134 -12.78 -6.14 -14.90
CA HIS A 134 -13.33 -5.69 -16.19
C HIS A 134 -12.24 -5.07 -17.06
N SER A 135 -12.56 -4.77 -18.33
CA SER A 135 -11.71 -4.01 -19.22
C SER A 135 -11.58 -2.56 -18.72
N TRP A 136 -10.37 -2.01 -18.75
CA TRP A 136 -10.19 -0.56 -18.62
C TRP A 136 -10.63 0.16 -19.90
N GLU A 137 -10.86 1.47 -19.80
CA GLU A 137 -11.19 2.37 -20.91
C GLU A 137 -10.32 3.63 -20.83
N ASP A 138 -9.88 4.15 -21.98
CA ASP A 138 -8.92 5.27 -22.10
C ASP A 138 -9.55 6.67 -21.96
N GLY A 139 -10.83 6.77 -21.62
CA GLY A 139 -11.58 8.03 -21.55
C GLY A 139 -12.06 8.55 -22.92
N ASN A 140 -11.68 7.91 -24.02
CA ASN A 140 -12.15 8.20 -25.39
C ASN A 140 -13.07 7.10 -25.93
N GLY A 141 -13.37 6.10 -25.13
CA GLY A 141 -14.23 4.98 -25.47
C GLY A 141 -13.48 3.77 -26.05
N THR A 142 -12.14 3.77 -26.03
CA THR A 142 -11.37 2.58 -26.42
C THR A 142 -11.18 1.70 -25.20
N GLU A 143 -11.65 0.48 -25.28
CA GLU A 143 -11.42 -0.49 -24.19
C GLU A 143 -10.15 -1.32 -24.44
N GLY A 144 -9.46 -1.65 -23.37
CA GLY A 144 -8.24 -2.47 -23.44
C GLY A 144 -8.43 -3.80 -24.18
N LYS A 145 -9.61 -4.43 -24.01
CA LYS A 145 -9.96 -5.68 -24.73
C LYS A 145 -10.02 -5.56 -26.26
N ASP A 146 -10.20 -4.33 -26.78
CA ASP A 146 -10.33 -4.06 -28.22
C ASP A 146 -8.97 -3.77 -28.88
N LEU A 147 -7.91 -3.61 -28.09
CA LEU A 147 -6.55 -3.40 -28.56
C LEU A 147 -5.85 -4.73 -28.88
N PRO A 148 -4.95 -4.76 -29.88
CA PRO A 148 -4.11 -5.94 -30.14
C PRO A 148 -3.31 -6.32 -28.90
N MET A 149 -3.11 -7.62 -28.64
CA MET A 149 -2.39 -8.12 -27.47
C MET A 149 -0.96 -7.57 -27.28
N ASN A 150 -0.34 -7.09 -28.35
CA ASN A 150 0.99 -6.47 -28.32
C ASN A 150 0.94 -4.93 -28.32
N HIS A 151 -0.21 -4.34 -28.00
CA HIS A 151 -0.33 -2.89 -27.92
C HIS A 151 0.42 -2.37 -26.69
N PRO A 152 1.19 -1.27 -26.80
CA PRO A 152 2.00 -0.75 -25.70
C PRO A 152 1.19 -0.29 -24.47
N ASP A 153 -0.09 0.02 -24.62
CA ASP A 153 -0.95 0.42 -23.50
C ASP A 153 -1.19 -0.73 -22.49
N HIS A 154 -0.89 -1.97 -22.87
CA HIS A 154 -0.92 -3.12 -21.98
C HIS A 154 0.31 -3.18 -21.06
N ASP A 155 1.43 -2.56 -21.46
CA ASP A 155 2.73 -2.73 -20.78
C ASP A 155 2.69 -2.26 -19.32
N LEU A 156 1.92 -1.20 -19.01
CA LEU A 156 1.77 -0.70 -17.63
C LEU A 156 1.40 -1.82 -16.64
N PHE A 157 0.39 -2.61 -17.01
CA PHE A 157 -0.16 -3.67 -16.16
C PHE A 157 0.69 -4.93 -16.21
N LEU A 158 1.15 -5.34 -17.41
CA LEU A 158 1.99 -6.52 -17.57
C LEU A 158 3.32 -6.37 -16.80
N ASP A 159 3.99 -5.22 -16.95
CA ASP A 159 5.21 -4.90 -16.21
C ASP A 159 4.95 -4.80 -14.69
N TYR A 160 3.79 -4.29 -14.30
CA TYR A 160 3.40 -4.24 -12.91
C TYR A 160 3.30 -5.63 -12.30
N TYR A 161 2.54 -6.54 -12.90
CA TYR A 161 2.36 -7.89 -12.37
C TYR A 161 3.67 -8.66 -12.26
N VAL A 162 4.54 -8.52 -13.26
CA VAL A 162 5.89 -9.11 -13.19
C VAL A 162 6.69 -8.49 -12.04
N SER A 163 6.60 -7.17 -11.84
CA SER A 163 7.34 -6.47 -10.79
C SER A 163 6.91 -6.83 -9.36
N ILE A 164 5.70 -7.36 -9.19
CA ILE A 164 5.17 -7.87 -7.91
C ILE A 164 5.28 -9.39 -7.77
N GLY A 165 6.07 -10.04 -8.64
CA GLY A 165 6.48 -11.43 -8.50
C GLY A 165 5.69 -12.45 -9.30
N MET A 166 4.78 -12.07 -10.21
CA MET A 166 4.19 -13.00 -11.16
C MET A 166 5.21 -13.37 -12.24
N ASN A 167 5.19 -14.61 -12.72
CA ASN A 167 5.89 -14.90 -13.96
C ASN A 167 5.13 -14.30 -15.17
N SER A 168 5.82 -14.08 -16.29
CA SER A 168 5.26 -13.35 -17.42
C SER A 168 4.06 -14.05 -18.06
N SER A 169 3.97 -15.41 -18.01
CA SER A 169 2.82 -16.14 -18.53
C SER A 169 1.60 -15.91 -17.65
N ASP A 170 1.73 -16.09 -16.33
CA ASP A 170 0.62 -15.89 -15.39
C ASP A 170 0.15 -14.43 -15.40
N ALA A 171 1.08 -13.47 -15.53
CA ALA A 171 0.77 -12.06 -15.66
C ALA A 171 -0.09 -11.77 -16.91
N SER A 172 0.31 -12.33 -18.07
CA SER A 172 -0.42 -12.20 -19.33
C SER A 172 -1.79 -12.89 -19.25
N ASP A 173 -1.84 -14.12 -18.75
CA ASP A 173 -3.07 -14.90 -18.66
C ASP A 173 -4.10 -14.22 -17.76
N PHE A 174 -3.66 -13.69 -16.60
CA PHE A 174 -4.55 -12.94 -15.70
C PHE A 174 -5.00 -11.62 -16.31
N TYR A 175 -4.07 -10.83 -16.86
CA TYR A 175 -4.38 -9.54 -17.45
C TYR A 175 -5.42 -9.64 -18.56
N PHE A 176 -5.19 -10.51 -19.54
CA PHE A 176 -6.16 -10.69 -20.64
C PHE A 176 -7.45 -11.35 -20.21
N PHE A 177 -7.45 -12.14 -19.14
CA PHE A 177 -8.69 -12.57 -18.49
C PHE A 177 -9.47 -11.35 -17.98
N THR A 178 -8.86 -10.42 -17.26
CA THR A 178 -9.57 -9.25 -16.71
C THR A 178 -10.21 -8.41 -17.81
N LEU A 179 -9.49 -8.18 -18.91
CA LEU A 179 -9.99 -7.42 -20.06
C LEU A 179 -11.20 -8.08 -20.73
N ASN A 180 -11.23 -9.40 -20.78
CA ASN A 180 -12.27 -10.14 -21.50
C ASN A 180 -13.45 -10.58 -20.61
N ALA A 181 -13.34 -10.44 -19.30
CA ALA A 181 -14.34 -10.89 -18.35
C ALA A 181 -15.61 -10.02 -18.37
N ALA A 182 -15.45 -8.70 -18.54
CA ALA A 182 -16.54 -7.74 -18.68
C ALA A 182 -16.07 -6.48 -19.42
N PRO A 183 -16.95 -5.71 -20.08
CA PRO A 183 -16.64 -4.38 -20.58
C PRO A 183 -16.43 -3.38 -19.46
N SER A 184 -15.82 -2.22 -19.73
CA SER A 184 -15.56 -1.14 -18.77
C SER A 184 -16.80 -0.67 -18.01
N SER A 185 -17.97 -0.77 -18.63
CA SER A 185 -19.26 -0.34 -18.06
C SER A 185 -19.90 -1.33 -17.08
N SER A 186 -19.28 -2.50 -16.83
CA SER A 186 -19.79 -3.53 -15.90
C SER A 186 -18.65 -4.26 -15.19
N ILE A 187 -19.00 -5.09 -14.20
CA ILE A 187 -18.04 -5.86 -13.40
C ILE A 187 -18.36 -7.35 -13.48
N HIS A 188 -17.35 -8.14 -13.77
CA HIS A 188 -17.36 -9.57 -13.57
C HIS A 188 -16.84 -9.90 -12.16
N TRP A 189 -17.72 -10.40 -11.30
CA TRP A 189 -17.32 -10.87 -9.97
C TRP A 189 -16.72 -12.27 -10.09
N MET A 190 -15.44 -12.40 -9.75
CA MET A 190 -14.68 -13.64 -9.88
C MET A 190 -15.30 -14.77 -9.07
N THR A 191 -15.44 -15.91 -9.71
CA THR A 191 -15.85 -17.16 -9.06
C THR A 191 -14.74 -17.75 -8.18
N ALA A 192 -15.09 -18.66 -7.28
CA ALA A 192 -14.09 -19.39 -6.48
C ALA A 192 -13.08 -20.16 -7.35
N THR A 193 -13.51 -20.64 -8.51
CA THR A 193 -12.64 -21.33 -9.47
C THR A 193 -11.61 -20.36 -10.06
N GLU A 194 -12.02 -19.17 -10.50
CA GLU A 194 -11.12 -18.15 -11.06
C GLU A 194 -10.16 -17.61 -10.00
N ILE A 195 -10.64 -17.36 -8.77
CA ILE A 195 -9.80 -16.98 -7.63
C ILE A 195 -8.67 -17.99 -7.40
N THR A 196 -8.98 -19.28 -7.53
CA THR A 196 -8.00 -20.36 -7.39
C THR A 196 -7.08 -20.45 -8.61
N GLN A 197 -7.65 -20.38 -9.81
CA GLN A 197 -6.93 -20.49 -11.09
C GLN A 197 -5.83 -19.41 -11.21
N TYR A 198 -6.15 -18.18 -10.83
CA TYR A 198 -5.23 -17.04 -10.94
C TYR A 198 -4.42 -16.78 -9.64
N ASN A 199 -4.43 -17.72 -8.70
CA ASN A 199 -3.66 -17.60 -7.45
C ASN A 199 -3.91 -16.28 -6.71
N MET A 200 -5.16 -15.81 -6.68
CA MET A 200 -5.51 -14.54 -6.06
C MET A 200 -5.18 -14.53 -4.57
N LEU A 201 -5.28 -15.66 -3.89
CA LEU A 201 -4.95 -15.82 -2.48
C LEU A 201 -3.61 -16.54 -2.30
N THR A 202 -2.93 -16.25 -1.19
CA THR A 202 -1.74 -16.99 -0.77
C THR A 202 -2.07 -17.92 0.39
N ASN A 203 -1.39 -19.05 0.44
CA ASN A 203 -1.52 -20.03 1.54
C ASN A 203 -0.79 -19.56 2.81
#